data_aef958592920e2a72f816753c9f585d2
#
_entry.id   aef958592920e2a72f816753c9f585d2
#
_cell.length_a   1.000
_cell.length_b   1.000
_cell.length_c   1.000
_cell.angle_alpha   90.00
_cell.angle_beta   90.00
_cell.angle_gamma   90.00
#
_symmetry.space_group_name_H-M   'P 1'
#
loop_
_entity.id
_entity.type
_entity.pdbx_description
1 polymer ?
#
loop_
_entity_poly.entity_id
_entity_poly.type
_entity_poly.pdbx_seq_one_letter_code
_entity_poly.pdbx_strand_id
1 'polypeptide(L)'
;MTPAIDIRGVWRIYETAAGYTPALRGVSLTVARGEFLAIMGPSGSGKSTLMNILGCLDRPTTGSYRLEGIEVSDLSEDDLAHVRSSRLGFVFQSFNLLPRTTVLRNVMLPLVYSDLPPRDRELAAWRALRSVGLPEEHYLHRSNELSGGQMQRVAIARALVNDPTIIFADEPTGNLDTATGEMVMRTFQRMQRRGKTIVLITHDPEVAEWADRTVHIRDGRLFSDEEERSYLAGLARAEATAGSSQEGAKPSSFSPDAARKRAKILGVPCL
;
A
#
# COMPACT_ATOMS: atom_id res chain seq x y z
N MET A 1 -19.87 12.32 6.14
CA MET A 1 -18.92 11.64 7.08
C MET A 1 -17.51 11.92 6.61
N THR A 2 -16.55 12.15 7.51
CA THR A 2 -15.13 12.34 7.17
C THR A 2 -14.54 11.02 6.66
N PRO A 3 -13.92 10.98 5.47
CA PRO A 3 -13.28 9.76 4.96
C PRO A 3 -12.10 9.34 5.82
N ALA A 4 -11.70 8.07 5.71
CA ALA A 4 -10.50 7.56 6.35
C ALA A 4 -9.24 8.13 5.68
N ILE A 5 -9.25 8.19 4.34
CA ILE A 5 -8.17 8.71 3.50
C ILE A 5 -8.76 9.67 2.48
N ASP A 6 -8.15 10.85 2.31
CA ASP A 6 -8.49 11.81 1.25
C ASP A 6 -7.18 12.42 0.72
N ILE A 7 -6.75 12.00 -0.47
CA ILE A 7 -5.60 12.57 -1.18
C ILE A 7 -6.07 13.30 -2.43
N ARG A 8 -5.45 14.47 -2.71
CA ARG A 8 -5.85 15.33 -3.84
C ARG A 8 -4.64 15.84 -4.59
N GLY A 9 -4.59 15.51 -5.89
CA GLY A 9 -3.56 15.97 -6.80
C GLY A 9 -2.14 15.63 -6.36
N VAL A 10 -1.93 14.48 -5.72
CA VAL A 10 -0.65 14.09 -5.15
C VAL A 10 0.34 13.71 -6.25
N TRP A 11 1.49 14.38 -6.23
CA TRP A 11 2.67 14.01 -7.00
C TRP A 11 3.76 13.47 -6.07
N ARG A 12 4.49 12.48 -6.55
CA ARG A 12 5.76 12.07 -5.95
C ARG A 12 6.83 11.98 -7.03
N ILE A 13 7.86 12.79 -6.88
CA ILE A 13 8.98 12.89 -7.82
C ILE A 13 10.25 12.54 -7.04
N TYR A 14 10.98 11.53 -7.51
CA TYR A 14 12.28 11.18 -6.95
C TYR A 14 13.39 11.79 -7.79
N GLU A 15 14.40 12.32 -7.12
CA GLU A 15 15.64 12.73 -7.74
C GLU A 15 16.57 11.52 -7.88
N THR A 16 17.04 11.26 -9.08
CA THR A 16 17.95 10.16 -9.40
C THR A 16 19.15 10.68 -10.15
N ALA A 17 20.21 9.89 -10.26
CA ALA A 17 21.39 10.28 -11.07
C ALA A 17 21.04 10.57 -12.55
N ALA A 18 19.93 10.03 -13.06
CA ALA A 18 19.43 10.26 -14.42
C ALA A 18 18.47 11.45 -14.54
N GLY A 19 18.19 12.16 -13.43
CA GLY A 19 17.24 13.28 -13.38
C GLY A 19 16.01 13.00 -12.52
N TYR A 20 14.94 13.74 -12.75
CA TYR A 20 13.70 13.65 -11.99
C TYR A 20 12.75 12.58 -12.55
N THR A 21 12.37 11.63 -11.71
CA THR A 21 11.44 10.54 -12.09
C THR A 21 10.13 10.68 -11.31
N PRO A 22 9.02 11.02 -11.98
CA PRO A 22 7.70 11.08 -11.33
C PRO A 22 7.14 9.65 -11.13
N ALA A 23 7.04 9.23 -9.88
CA ALA A 23 6.44 7.95 -9.49
C ALA A 23 4.93 8.04 -9.31
N LEU A 24 4.41 9.21 -8.88
CA LEU A 24 2.97 9.52 -8.86
C LEU A 24 2.72 10.83 -9.60
N ARG A 25 1.59 10.90 -10.30
CA ARG A 25 1.29 12.00 -11.25
C ARG A 25 -0.14 12.54 -11.04
N GLY A 26 -0.33 13.37 -10.02
CA GLY A 26 -1.60 14.02 -9.75
C GLY A 26 -2.68 13.06 -9.24
N VAL A 27 -2.29 12.11 -8.40
CA VAL A 27 -3.18 11.08 -7.86
C VAL A 27 -4.18 11.69 -6.88
N SER A 28 -5.47 11.37 -7.09
CA SER A 28 -6.55 11.71 -6.15
C SER A 28 -7.32 10.44 -5.79
N LEU A 29 -7.54 10.23 -4.49
CA LEU A 29 -8.23 9.04 -3.98
C LEU A 29 -8.92 9.37 -2.67
N THR A 30 -10.18 8.95 -2.54
CA THR A 30 -10.91 9.00 -1.28
C THR A 30 -11.28 7.59 -0.86
N VAL A 31 -11.01 7.23 0.40
CA VAL A 31 -11.38 5.94 0.99
C VAL A 31 -12.31 6.19 2.17
N ALA A 32 -13.48 5.58 2.15
CA ALA A 32 -14.44 5.72 3.24
C ALA A 32 -13.99 4.95 4.50
N ARG A 33 -14.51 5.33 5.67
CA ARG A 33 -14.29 4.55 6.90
C ARG A 33 -14.97 3.19 6.78
N GLY A 34 -14.24 2.13 7.12
CA GLY A 34 -14.73 0.76 7.03
C GLY A 34 -14.77 0.20 5.61
N GLU A 35 -14.25 0.92 4.61
CA GLU A 35 -14.13 0.45 3.24
C GLU A 35 -12.97 -0.54 3.13
N PHE A 36 -13.16 -1.58 2.33
CA PHE A 36 -12.11 -2.46 1.87
C PHE A 36 -11.79 -2.11 0.41
N LEU A 37 -10.69 -1.39 0.19
CA LEU A 37 -10.22 -0.95 -1.12
C LEU A 37 -9.08 -1.84 -1.61
N ALA A 38 -9.13 -2.29 -2.87
CA ALA A 38 -8.00 -2.87 -3.57
C ALA A 38 -7.36 -1.85 -4.53
N ILE A 39 -6.03 -1.80 -4.55
CA ILE A 39 -5.22 -1.03 -5.50
C ILE A 39 -4.43 -2.02 -6.35
N MET A 40 -4.80 -2.12 -7.62
CA MET A 40 -4.16 -3.02 -8.59
C MET A 40 -3.23 -2.28 -9.55
N GLY A 41 -2.33 -3.01 -10.16
CA GLY A 41 -1.48 -2.47 -11.25
C GLY A 41 -0.22 -3.31 -11.48
N PRO A 42 0.43 -3.15 -12.63
CA PRO A 42 1.65 -3.88 -12.96
C PRO A 42 2.83 -3.48 -12.07
N SER A 43 3.91 -4.25 -12.09
CA SER A 43 5.16 -3.87 -11.41
C SER A 43 5.67 -2.53 -11.95
N GLY A 44 6.20 -1.67 -11.05
CA GLY A 44 6.71 -0.35 -11.42
C GLY A 44 5.64 0.72 -11.66
N SER A 45 4.34 0.44 -11.53
CA SER A 45 3.27 1.40 -11.78
C SER A 45 3.14 2.52 -10.74
N GLY A 46 3.79 2.41 -9.57
CA GLY A 46 3.72 3.37 -8.47
C GLY A 46 2.97 2.88 -7.23
N LYS A 47 2.54 1.60 -7.16
CA LYS A 47 1.80 1.01 -6.03
C LYS A 47 2.51 1.20 -4.69
N SER A 48 3.77 0.79 -4.60
CA SER A 48 4.56 0.89 -3.36
C SER A 48 4.81 2.35 -2.97
N THR A 49 5.00 3.25 -3.94
CA THR A 49 5.10 4.70 -3.68
C THR A 49 3.80 5.24 -3.11
N LEU A 50 2.66 4.87 -3.70
CA LEU A 50 1.35 5.28 -3.21
C LEU A 50 1.12 4.76 -1.79
N MET A 51 1.39 3.47 -1.55
CA MET A 51 1.28 2.87 -0.22
C MET A 51 2.17 3.57 0.81
N ASN A 52 3.41 3.91 0.46
CA ASN A 52 4.31 4.60 1.38
C ASN A 52 3.77 5.99 1.76
N ILE A 53 3.18 6.73 0.81
CA ILE A 53 2.54 8.02 1.11
C ILE A 53 1.31 7.82 1.97
N LEU A 54 0.39 6.92 1.60
CA LEU A 54 -0.82 6.63 2.37
C LEU A 54 -0.50 6.12 3.77
N GLY A 55 0.58 5.36 3.90
CA GLY A 55 1.10 4.84 5.17
C GLY A 55 1.93 5.83 5.98
N CYS A 56 2.04 7.09 5.55
CA CYS A 56 2.88 8.11 6.18
C CYS A 56 4.36 7.68 6.33
N LEU A 57 4.85 6.83 5.44
CA LEU A 57 6.25 6.39 5.36
C LEU A 57 7.08 7.27 4.41
N ASP A 58 6.41 8.00 3.52
CA ASP A 58 6.99 8.96 2.60
C ASP A 58 6.05 10.17 2.46
N ARG A 59 6.55 11.29 1.95
CA ARG A 59 5.78 12.52 1.78
C ARG A 59 5.47 12.78 0.30
N PRO A 60 4.32 13.34 -0.04
CA PRO A 60 4.08 13.84 -1.37
C PRO A 60 5.04 14.99 -1.70
N THR A 61 5.45 15.12 -2.97
CA THR A 61 6.19 16.30 -3.45
C THR A 61 5.26 17.50 -3.55
N THR A 62 4.02 17.29 -4.00
CA THR A 62 2.94 18.28 -4.05
C THR A 62 1.60 17.59 -3.90
N GLY A 63 0.55 18.37 -3.66
CA GLY A 63 -0.81 17.89 -3.38
C GLY A 63 -1.10 17.91 -1.89
N SER A 64 -2.26 17.39 -1.48
CA SER A 64 -2.66 17.32 -0.08
C SER A 64 -3.06 15.90 0.30
N TYR A 65 -2.81 15.55 1.59
CA TYR A 65 -3.20 14.27 2.15
C TYR A 65 -3.82 14.45 3.53
N ARG A 66 -5.09 14.07 3.65
CA ARG A 66 -5.82 14.04 4.91
C ARG A 66 -6.10 12.61 5.35
N LEU A 67 -5.65 12.28 6.54
CA LEU A 67 -5.92 11.03 7.22
C LEU A 67 -6.95 11.28 8.33
N GLU A 68 -8.14 10.69 8.20
CA GLU A 68 -9.26 10.90 9.12
C GLU A 68 -9.60 12.39 9.37
N GLY A 69 -9.37 13.24 8.36
CA GLY A 69 -9.60 14.69 8.40
C GLY A 69 -8.40 15.52 8.89
N ILE A 70 -7.32 14.89 9.37
CA ILE A 70 -6.08 15.56 9.77
C ILE A 70 -5.21 15.72 8.52
N GLU A 71 -4.76 16.96 8.21
CA GLU A 71 -3.77 17.19 7.15
C GLU A 71 -2.41 16.65 7.60
N VAL A 72 -1.91 15.62 6.90
CA VAL A 72 -0.66 14.94 7.29
C VAL A 72 0.55 15.36 6.46
N SER A 73 0.31 16.08 5.36
CA SER A 73 1.41 16.54 4.47
C SER A 73 2.38 17.49 5.19
N ASP A 74 1.89 18.25 6.15
CA ASP A 74 2.63 19.31 6.86
C ASP A 74 3.10 18.89 8.26
N LEU A 75 2.78 17.66 8.70
CA LEU A 75 3.16 17.18 10.04
C LEU A 75 4.69 17.00 10.18
N SER A 76 5.20 17.18 11.39
CA SER A 76 6.58 16.82 11.73
C SER A 76 6.82 15.31 11.62
N GLU A 77 8.10 14.87 11.59
CA GLU A 77 8.42 13.42 11.58
C GLU A 77 7.92 12.72 12.86
N ASP A 78 7.97 13.39 13.99
CA ASP A 78 7.50 12.86 15.28
C ASP A 78 5.98 12.70 15.27
N ASP A 79 5.23 13.68 14.74
CA ASP A 79 3.78 13.59 14.59
C ASP A 79 3.38 12.49 13.59
N LEU A 80 4.09 12.36 12.47
CA LEU A 80 3.89 11.26 11.53
C LEU A 80 4.18 9.90 12.17
N ALA A 81 5.22 9.79 13.02
CA ALA A 81 5.52 8.57 13.75
C ALA A 81 4.39 8.23 14.75
N HIS A 82 3.83 9.23 15.43
CA HIS A 82 2.68 9.04 16.32
C HIS A 82 1.43 8.60 15.54
N VAL A 83 1.13 9.23 14.40
CA VAL A 83 0.03 8.82 13.51
C VAL A 83 0.22 7.37 13.04
N ARG A 84 1.43 7.00 12.57
CA ARG A 84 1.73 5.63 12.15
C ARG A 84 1.49 4.62 13.27
N SER A 85 2.00 4.90 14.47
CA SER A 85 1.91 3.96 15.60
C SER A 85 0.49 3.79 16.12
N SER A 86 -0.33 4.85 16.10
CA SER A 86 -1.66 4.85 16.72
C SER A 86 -2.80 4.52 15.76
N ARG A 87 -2.66 4.80 14.45
CA ARG A 87 -3.77 4.72 13.49
C ARG A 87 -3.57 3.71 12.37
N LEU A 88 -2.31 3.32 12.08
CA LEU A 88 -1.97 2.52 10.91
C LEU A 88 -1.40 1.16 11.31
N GLY A 89 -1.84 0.11 10.60
CA GLY A 89 -1.27 -1.22 10.68
C GLY A 89 -0.72 -1.63 9.32
N PHE A 90 0.40 -2.36 9.30
CA PHE A 90 1.04 -2.81 8.06
C PHE A 90 1.23 -4.31 8.02
N VAL A 91 0.81 -4.92 6.91
CA VAL A 91 1.00 -6.34 6.60
C VAL A 91 1.73 -6.42 5.26
N PHE A 92 2.89 -7.07 5.22
CA PHE A 92 3.76 -7.16 4.04
C PHE A 92 3.82 -8.58 3.49
N GLN A 93 4.10 -8.71 2.20
CA GLN A 93 4.29 -9.98 1.50
C GLN A 93 5.38 -10.84 2.16
N SER A 94 6.52 -10.24 2.53
CA SER A 94 7.66 -10.93 3.13
C SER A 94 7.56 -11.06 4.66
N PHE A 95 6.36 -10.88 5.23
CA PHE A 95 6.05 -10.91 6.68
C PHE A 95 6.83 -9.87 7.50
N ASN A 96 8.08 -9.58 7.18
CA ASN A 96 9.00 -8.65 7.86
C ASN A 96 9.08 -8.90 9.37
N LEU A 97 9.13 -10.18 9.76
CA LEU A 97 9.32 -10.59 11.15
C LEU A 97 10.80 -10.61 11.49
N LEU A 98 11.13 -10.23 12.73
CA LEU A 98 12.49 -10.31 13.24
C LEU A 98 12.84 -11.78 13.50
N PRO A 99 13.83 -12.37 12.78
CA PRO A 99 14.01 -13.82 12.76
C PRO A 99 14.60 -14.42 14.06
N ARG A 100 15.26 -13.59 14.87
CA ARG A 100 15.92 -14.02 16.11
C ARG A 100 15.12 -13.75 17.38
N THR A 101 13.90 -13.25 17.23
CA THR A 101 12.98 -12.95 18.35
C THR A 101 11.79 -13.89 18.33
N THR A 102 11.12 -14.03 19.47
CA THR A 102 9.90 -14.84 19.55
C THR A 102 8.74 -14.17 18.81
N VAL A 103 7.73 -14.96 18.46
CA VAL A 103 6.44 -14.51 17.90
C VAL A 103 5.84 -13.41 18.78
N LEU A 104 5.75 -13.66 20.08
CA LEU A 104 5.21 -12.70 21.04
C LEU A 104 5.95 -11.37 21.02
N ARG A 105 7.28 -11.39 21.00
CA ARG A 105 8.10 -10.17 20.93
C ARG A 105 7.95 -9.45 19.58
N ASN A 106 7.79 -10.17 18.47
CA ASN A 106 7.49 -9.56 17.17
C ASN A 106 6.18 -8.76 17.22
N VAL A 107 5.15 -9.31 17.85
CA VAL A 107 3.85 -8.63 17.99
C VAL A 107 3.91 -7.49 19.00
N MET A 108 4.74 -7.58 20.03
CA MET A 108 4.94 -6.49 21.00
C MET A 108 5.70 -5.29 20.44
N LEU A 109 6.40 -5.43 19.31
CA LEU A 109 7.30 -4.38 18.79
C LEU A 109 6.61 -3.03 18.58
N PRO A 110 5.42 -2.92 17.95
CA PRO A 110 4.73 -1.63 17.79
C PRO A 110 4.31 -0.99 19.13
N LEU A 111 4.10 -1.79 20.17
CA LEU A 111 3.70 -1.30 21.49
C LEU A 111 4.82 -0.54 22.21
N VAL A 112 6.07 -0.67 21.75
CA VAL A 112 7.20 0.10 22.31
C VAL A 112 7.02 1.60 22.06
N TYR A 113 6.34 1.93 20.94
CA TYR A 113 6.07 3.31 20.50
C TYR A 113 4.65 3.79 20.85
N SER A 114 3.92 3.03 21.66
CA SER A 114 2.57 3.38 22.13
C SER A 114 2.62 3.85 23.59
N ASP A 115 1.54 4.51 24.03
CA ASP A 115 1.36 4.95 25.41
C ASP A 115 1.03 3.79 26.38
N LEU A 116 0.92 2.55 25.86
CA LEU A 116 0.59 1.39 26.68
C LEU A 116 1.72 1.08 27.67
N PRO A 117 1.43 1.00 28.98
CA PRO A 117 2.43 0.66 30.00
C PRO A 117 3.15 -0.66 29.69
N PRO A 118 4.46 -0.78 29.95
CA PRO A 118 5.23 -1.99 29.64
C PRO A 118 4.63 -3.28 30.20
N ARG A 119 4.03 -3.22 31.39
CA ARG A 119 3.38 -4.36 32.07
C ARG A 119 2.16 -4.91 31.31
N ASP A 120 1.50 -4.08 30.48
CA ASP A 120 0.27 -4.43 29.78
C ASP A 120 0.53 -4.88 28.33
N ARG A 121 1.74 -4.66 27.80
CA ARG A 121 2.12 -4.94 26.42
C ARG A 121 2.06 -6.43 26.05
N GLU A 122 2.48 -7.29 26.97
CA GLU A 122 2.45 -8.72 26.76
C GLU A 122 1.01 -9.22 26.61
N LEU A 123 0.11 -8.80 27.49
CA LEU A 123 -1.31 -9.16 27.42
C LEU A 123 -1.98 -8.65 26.14
N ALA A 124 -1.62 -7.45 25.68
CA ALA A 124 -2.12 -6.92 24.40
C ALA A 124 -1.65 -7.76 23.22
N ALA A 125 -0.37 -8.16 23.20
CA ALA A 125 0.16 -9.04 22.16
C ALA A 125 -0.49 -10.44 22.18
N TRP A 126 -0.73 -11.01 23.36
CA TRP A 126 -1.47 -12.27 23.51
C TRP A 126 -2.86 -12.18 22.90
N ARG A 127 -3.59 -11.10 23.20
CA ARG A 127 -4.93 -10.86 22.63
C ARG A 127 -4.91 -10.73 21.11
N ALA A 128 -3.91 -10.02 20.58
CA ALA A 128 -3.73 -9.85 19.13
C ALA A 128 -3.46 -11.20 18.44
N LEU A 129 -2.55 -12.02 18.98
CA LEU A 129 -2.25 -13.36 18.44
C LEU A 129 -3.46 -14.29 18.47
N ARG A 130 -4.21 -14.26 19.57
CA ARG A 130 -5.44 -15.06 19.71
C ARG A 130 -6.51 -14.61 18.71
N SER A 131 -6.62 -13.31 18.40
CA SER A 131 -7.61 -12.76 17.48
C SER A 131 -7.44 -13.24 16.04
N VAL A 132 -6.22 -13.59 15.63
CA VAL A 132 -5.87 -14.13 14.31
C VAL A 132 -5.84 -15.66 14.28
N GLY A 133 -6.14 -16.32 15.40
CA GLY A 133 -6.24 -17.77 15.50
C GLY A 133 -4.89 -18.49 15.43
N LEU A 134 -3.81 -17.87 15.91
CA LEU A 134 -2.54 -18.59 16.10
C LEU A 134 -2.62 -19.42 17.39
N PRO A 135 -2.28 -20.73 17.38
CA PRO A 135 -2.22 -21.54 18.59
C PRO A 135 -1.18 -21.02 19.60
N GLU A 136 -1.52 -21.09 20.89
CA GLU A 136 -0.68 -20.52 21.97
C GLU A 136 0.71 -21.18 22.07
N GLU A 137 0.83 -22.44 21.70
CA GLU A 137 2.11 -23.17 21.65
C GLU A 137 3.17 -22.51 20.77
N HIS A 138 2.74 -21.69 19.78
CA HIS A 138 3.67 -21.00 18.87
C HIS A 138 4.13 -19.62 19.39
N TYR A 139 3.56 -19.09 20.47
CA TYR A 139 3.84 -17.72 20.88
C TYR A 139 5.29 -17.47 21.33
N LEU A 140 5.94 -18.51 21.85
CA LEU A 140 7.34 -18.46 22.26
C LEU A 140 8.29 -19.01 21.18
N HIS A 141 7.79 -19.56 20.07
CA HIS A 141 8.61 -19.96 18.93
C HIS A 141 9.25 -18.75 18.27
N ARG A 142 10.35 -18.96 17.56
CA ARG A 142 10.94 -17.96 16.66
C ARG A 142 10.23 -18.00 15.31
N SER A 143 10.33 -16.91 14.54
CA SER A 143 9.64 -16.83 13.24
C SER A 143 10.09 -17.88 12.23
N ASN A 144 11.34 -18.33 12.30
CA ASN A 144 11.88 -19.40 11.44
C ASN A 144 11.40 -20.81 11.79
N GLU A 145 10.65 -20.97 12.87
CA GLU A 145 10.04 -22.24 13.30
C GLU A 145 8.57 -22.35 12.85
N LEU A 146 8.08 -21.33 12.12
CA LEU A 146 6.69 -21.21 11.68
C LEU A 146 6.53 -21.52 10.19
N SER A 147 5.35 -22.04 9.81
CA SER A 147 4.93 -22.08 8.41
C SER A 147 4.65 -20.67 7.86
N GLY A 148 4.60 -20.51 6.51
CA GLY A 148 4.27 -19.23 5.88
C GLY A 148 2.94 -18.63 6.37
N GLY A 149 1.90 -19.46 6.47
CA GLY A 149 0.61 -19.03 6.97
C GLY A 149 0.60 -18.64 8.45
N GLN A 150 1.41 -19.31 9.28
CA GLN A 150 1.59 -18.91 10.67
C GLN A 150 2.36 -17.59 10.77
N MET A 151 3.42 -17.40 9.97
CA MET A 151 4.16 -16.12 9.89
C MET A 151 3.24 -14.97 9.47
N GLN A 152 2.35 -15.20 8.50
CA GLN A 152 1.38 -14.18 8.06
C GLN A 152 0.39 -13.83 9.17
N ARG A 153 -0.12 -14.80 9.93
CA ARG A 153 -0.95 -14.52 11.10
C ARG A 153 -0.22 -13.68 12.15
N VAL A 154 1.06 -13.94 12.38
CA VAL A 154 1.89 -13.13 13.29
C VAL A 154 2.04 -11.70 12.75
N ALA A 155 2.29 -11.53 11.45
CA ALA A 155 2.38 -10.22 10.81
C ALA A 155 1.06 -9.44 10.93
N ILE A 156 -0.08 -10.11 10.74
CA ILE A 156 -1.40 -9.52 10.94
C ILE A 156 -1.63 -9.16 12.42
N ALA A 157 -1.29 -10.04 13.37
CA ALA A 157 -1.42 -9.75 14.79
C ALA A 157 -0.56 -8.53 15.20
N ARG A 158 0.65 -8.43 14.67
CA ARG A 158 1.52 -7.26 14.86
C ARG A 158 0.90 -5.98 14.30
N ALA A 159 0.28 -6.05 13.13
CA ALA A 159 -0.41 -4.90 12.55
C ALA A 159 -1.61 -4.43 13.40
N LEU A 160 -2.26 -5.35 14.11
CA LEU A 160 -3.48 -5.09 14.91
C LEU A 160 -3.22 -4.67 16.35
N VAL A 161 -2.02 -4.87 16.87
CA VAL A 161 -1.75 -4.82 18.33
C VAL A 161 -2.02 -3.45 18.96
N ASN A 162 -1.88 -2.36 18.19
CA ASN A 162 -2.23 -0.98 18.59
C ASN A 162 -3.68 -0.60 18.24
N ASP A 163 -4.51 -1.55 17.84
CA ASP A 163 -5.90 -1.32 17.42
C ASP A 163 -6.07 -0.24 16.34
N PRO A 164 -5.30 -0.28 15.23
CA PRO A 164 -5.31 0.74 14.20
C PRO A 164 -6.68 0.90 13.55
N THR A 165 -6.99 2.08 13.01
CA THR A 165 -8.22 2.34 12.24
C THR A 165 -8.09 1.92 10.79
N ILE A 166 -6.87 1.94 10.25
CA ILE A 166 -6.56 1.62 8.85
C ILE A 166 -5.47 0.54 8.79
N ILE A 167 -5.67 -0.45 7.95
CA ILE A 167 -4.71 -1.54 7.70
C ILE A 167 -4.29 -1.48 6.23
N PHE A 168 -2.99 -1.36 6.00
CA PHE A 168 -2.36 -1.51 4.69
C PHE A 168 -1.84 -2.93 4.54
N ALA A 169 -2.19 -3.59 3.44
CA ALA A 169 -1.75 -4.95 3.12
C ALA A 169 -1.10 -4.97 1.74
N ASP A 170 0.20 -5.21 1.68
CA ASP A 170 0.99 -5.28 0.45
C ASP A 170 1.24 -6.73 0.07
N GLU A 171 0.57 -7.20 -0.99
CA GLU A 171 0.64 -8.57 -1.52
C GLU A 171 0.51 -9.63 -0.40
N PRO A 172 -0.51 -9.57 0.48
CA PRO A 172 -0.52 -10.35 1.73
C PRO A 172 -0.65 -11.85 1.53
N THR A 173 -0.95 -12.31 0.33
CA THR A 173 -1.10 -13.72 -0.05
C THR A 173 -0.04 -14.22 -0.99
N GLY A 174 0.85 -13.36 -1.51
CA GLY A 174 1.79 -13.66 -2.58
C GLY A 174 2.83 -14.77 -2.28
N ASN A 175 3.04 -15.09 -0.99
CA ASN A 175 3.96 -16.16 -0.56
C ASN A 175 3.23 -17.35 0.10
N LEU A 176 1.90 -17.49 -0.14
CA LEU A 176 1.06 -18.48 0.52
C LEU A 176 0.42 -19.42 -0.52
N ASP A 177 0.09 -20.62 -0.09
CA ASP A 177 -0.81 -21.49 -0.87
C ASP A 177 -2.24 -20.93 -0.86
N THR A 178 -3.05 -21.35 -1.83
CA THR A 178 -4.41 -20.84 -2.06
C THR A 178 -5.29 -20.94 -0.80
N ALA A 179 -5.29 -22.08 -0.11
CA ALA A 179 -6.13 -22.29 1.06
C ALA A 179 -5.74 -21.36 2.23
N THR A 180 -4.44 -21.17 2.43
CA THR A 180 -3.90 -20.25 3.43
C THR A 180 -4.17 -18.80 3.04
N GLY A 181 -4.04 -18.46 1.75
CA GLY A 181 -4.37 -17.14 1.20
C GLY A 181 -5.83 -16.77 1.45
N GLU A 182 -6.78 -17.66 1.14
CA GLU A 182 -8.20 -17.44 1.46
C GLU A 182 -8.44 -17.18 2.94
N MET A 183 -7.77 -17.92 3.83
CA MET A 183 -7.91 -17.74 5.27
C MET A 183 -7.43 -16.36 5.73
N VAL A 184 -6.36 -15.85 5.12
CA VAL A 184 -5.85 -14.48 5.33
C VAL A 184 -6.89 -13.46 4.87
N MET A 185 -7.45 -13.62 3.66
CA MET A 185 -8.46 -12.70 3.13
C MET A 185 -9.75 -12.69 3.96
N ARG A 186 -10.22 -13.87 4.42
CA ARG A 186 -11.32 -13.97 5.38
C ARG A 186 -11.02 -13.25 6.71
N THR A 187 -9.75 -13.20 7.11
CA THR A 187 -9.33 -12.45 8.30
C THR A 187 -9.46 -10.95 8.06
N PHE A 188 -9.04 -10.42 6.91
CA PHE A 188 -9.25 -9.01 6.54
C PHE A 188 -10.75 -8.66 6.48
N GLN A 189 -11.60 -9.48 5.87
CA GLN A 189 -13.06 -9.23 5.87
C GLN A 189 -13.66 -9.18 7.28
N ARG A 190 -13.19 -10.06 8.19
CA ARG A 190 -13.64 -9.99 9.60
C ARG A 190 -13.23 -8.69 10.28
N MET A 191 -12.06 -8.14 9.95
CA MET A 191 -11.60 -6.84 10.47
C MET A 191 -12.42 -5.70 9.89
N GLN A 192 -12.70 -5.72 8.60
CA GLN A 192 -13.57 -4.74 7.95
C GLN A 192 -14.97 -4.73 8.59
N ARG A 193 -15.58 -5.89 8.82
CA ARG A 193 -16.88 -6.00 9.50
C ARG A 193 -16.85 -5.47 10.94
N ARG A 194 -15.68 -5.34 11.55
CA ARG A 194 -15.45 -4.68 12.85
C ARG A 194 -15.15 -3.19 12.73
N GLY A 195 -15.34 -2.61 11.54
CA GLY A 195 -15.18 -1.19 11.27
C GLY A 195 -13.77 -0.74 10.89
N LYS A 196 -12.82 -1.68 10.68
CA LYS A 196 -11.48 -1.32 10.17
C LYS A 196 -11.54 -0.99 8.68
N THR A 197 -10.82 0.04 8.27
CA THR A 197 -10.59 0.36 6.85
C THR A 197 -9.41 -0.46 6.36
N ILE A 198 -9.50 -1.05 5.17
CA ILE A 198 -8.45 -1.90 4.61
C ILE A 198 -8.05 -1.36 3.24
N VAL A 199 -6.76 -1.17 3.03
CA VAL A 199 -6.17 -0.84 1.74
C VAL A 199 -5.25 -1.98 1.33
N LEU A 200 -5.71 -2.76 0.38
CA LEU A 200 -5.00 -3.91 -0.19
C LEU A 200 -4.25 -3.50 -1.45
N ILE A 201 -3.00 -3.85 -1.55
CA ILE A 201 -2.21 -3.75 -2.77
C ILE A 201 -2.00 -5.17 -3.29
N THR A 202 -2.39 -5.40 -4.54
CA THR A 202 -2.17 -6.69 -5.20
C THR A 202 -2.10 -6.52 -6.71
N HIS A 203 -1.46 -7.47 -7.38
CA HIS A 203 -1.52 -7.63 -8.83
C HIS A 203 -2.43 -8.81 -9.23
N ASP A 204 -2.97 -9.54 -8.26
CA ASP A 204 -3.83 -10.70 -8.45
C ASP A 204 -5.31 -10.27 -8.45
N PRO A 205 -6.04 -10.47 -9.58
CA PRO A 205 -7.45 -10.14 -9.67
C PRO A 205 -8.33 -10.94 -8.70
N GLU A 206 -8.04 -12.21 -8.45
CA GLU A 206 -8.82 -13.04 -7.53
C GLU A 206 -8.72 -12.53 -6.09
N VAL A 207 -7.56 -12.01 -5.71
CA VAL A 207 -7.34 -11.38 -4.41
C VAL A 207 -8.03 -10.02 -4.33
N ALA A 208 -8.08 -9.26 -5.43
CA ALA A 208 -8.77 -7.97 -5.47
C ALA A 208 -10.31 -8.10 -5.35
N GLU A 209 -10.91 -9.21 -5.79
CA GLU A 209 -12.36 -9.48 -5.67
C GLU A 209 -12.86 -9.55 -4.21
N TRP A 210 -11.97 -9.69 -3.23
CA TRP A 210 -12.34 -9.64 -1.81
C TRP A 210 -12.67 -8.23 -1.31
N ALA A 211 -12.30 -7.19 -2.06
CA ALA A 211 -12.52 -5.79 -1.70
C ALA A 211 -13.91 -5.30 -2.16
N ASP A 212 -14.39 -4.23 -1.51
CA ASP A 212 -15.66 -3.58 -1.90
C ASP A 212 -15.51 -2.79 -3.20
N ARG A 213 -14.29 -2.29 -3.46
CA ARG A 213 -13.97 -1.48 -4.62
C ARG A 213 -12.51 -1.70 -5.04
N THR A 214 -12.28 -1.69 -6.33
CA THR A 214 -10.94 -1.76 -6.92
C THR A 214 -10.62 -0.47 -7.66
N VAL A 215 -9.37 -0.03 -7.57
CA VAL A 215 -8.78 1.04 -8.40
C VAL A 215 -7.47 0.55 -9.00
N HIS A 216 -7.15 1.05 -10.18
CA HIS A 216 -5.96 0.65 -10.91
C HIS A 216 -4.93 1.76 -10.95
N ILE A 217 -3.65 1.42 -10.77
CA ILE A 217 -2.56 2.36 -10.93
C ILE A 217 -1.67 1.96 -12.10
N ARG A 218 -1.45 2.90 -13.04
CA ARG A 218 -0.53 2.75 -14.18
C ARG A 218 0.24 4.04 -14.40
N ASP A 219 1.54 3.91 -14.59
CA ASP A 219 2.45 5.05 -14.83
C ASP A 219 2.24 6.21 -13.85
N GLY A 220 2.00 5.88 -12.58
CA GLY A 220 1.78 6.84 -11.50
C GLY A 220 0.41 7.53 -11.52
N ARG A 221 -0.58 7.05 -12.27
CA ARG A 221 -1.96 7.58 -12.31
C ARG A 221 -2.94 6.53 -11.83
N LEU A 222 -4.01 6.98 -11.15
CA LEU A 222 -5.12 6.10 -10.75
C LEU A 222 -6.25 6.14 -11.79
N PHE A 223 -6.88 5.01 -11.95
CA PHE A 223 -8.04 4.75 -12.81
C PHE A 223 -9.07 3.93 -12.03
N SER A 224 -10.35 4.20 -12.25
CA SER A 224 -11.43 3.26 -11.91
C SER A 224 -11.40 2.06 -12.87
N ASP A 225 -12.13 0.99 -12.57
CA ASP A 225 -12.26 -0.18 -13.47
C ASP A 225 -12.72 0.21 -14.88
N GLU A 226 -13.64 1.18 -14.99
CA GLU A 226 -14.16 1.64 -16.27
C GLU A 226 -13.14 2.48 -17.04
N GLU A 227 -12.48 3.40 -16.35
CA GLU A 227 -11.41 4.23 -16.94
C GLU A 227 -10.21 3.39 -17.35
N GLU A 228 -9.83 2.36 -16.59
CA GLU A 228 -8.74 1.44 -16.99
C GLU A 228 -9.10 0.67 -18.25
N ARG A 229 -10.29 0.10 -18.32
CA ARG A 229 -10.75 -0.60 -19.52
C ARG A 229 -10.72 0.32 -20.75
N SER A 230 -11.20 1.56 -20.60
CA SER A 230 -11.17 2.56 -21.68
C SER A 230 -9.73 2.93 -22.08
N TYR A 231 -8.84 3.11 -21.13
CA TYR A 231 -7.42 3.40 -21.35
C TYR A 231 -6.72 2.27 -22.11
N LEU A 232 -6.92 1.01 -21.70
CA LEU A 232 -6.35 -0.17 -22.36
C LEU A 232 -6.88 -0.35 -23.78
N ALA A 233 -8.17 -0.13 -24.00
CA ALA A 233 -8.75 -0.16 -25.34
C ALA A 233 -8.17 0.94 -26.25
N GLY A 234 -7.86 2.10 -25.70
CA GLY A 234 -7.18 3.19 -26.39
C GLY A 234 -5.74 2.82 -26.80
N LEU A 235 -4.97 2.20 -25.90
CA LEU A 235 -3.62 1.73 -26.21
C LEU A 235 -3.62 0.66 -27.30
N ALA A 236 -4.49 -0.34 -27.20
CA ALA A 236 -4.60 -1.40 -28.21
C ALA A 236 -4.94 -0.85 -29.61
N ARG A 237 -5.80 0.19 -29.69
CA ARG A 237 -6.11 0.87 -30.96
C ARG A 237 -4.91 1.65 -31.50
N ALA A 238 -4.15 2.32 -30.62
CA ALA A 238 -2.95 3.06 -31.03
C ALA A 238 -1.85 2.12 -31.54
N GLU A 239 -1.65 0.97 -30.93
CA GLU A 239 -0.71 -0.06 -31.37
C GLU A 239 -1.14 -0.68 -32.71
N ALA A 240 -2.44 -0.97 -32.91
CA ALA A 240 -2.98 -1.49 -34.16
C ALA A 240 -2.79 -0.49 -35.31
N THR A 241 -2.93 0.80 -35.06
CA THR A 241 -2.69 1.86 -36.06
C THR A 241 -1.21 2.10 -36.34
N ALA A 242 -0.33 1.95 -35.31
CA ALA A 242 1.12 2.08 -35.47
C ALA A 242 1.71 0.86 -36.25
N GLY A 243 1.21 -0.34 -35.98
CA GLY A 243 1.61 -1.57 -36.69
C GLY A 243 1.27 -1.58 -38.17
N SER A 244 0.22 -0.86 -38.60
CA SER A 244 -0.14 -0.73 -40.01
C SER A 244 0.68 0.33 -40.78
N SER A 245 1.56 1.08 -40.10
CA SER A 245 2.35 2.17 -40.69
C SER A 245 3.86 1.89 -40.77
N GLN A 246 4.35 0.70 -40.35
CA GLN A 246 5.77 0.36 -40.37
C GLN A 246 6.08 -0.85 -41.30
N GLU A 247 5.87 -0.70 -42.60
CA GLU A 247 6.79 -1.24 -43.58
C GLU A 247 7.61 -0.09 -44.13
N GLY A 248 8.80 0.14 -43.56
CA GLY A 248 9.83 0.96 -44.20
C GLY A 248 10.38 2.20 -43.48
N ALA A 249 10.75 2.15 -42.19
CA ALA A 249 11.63 3.21 -41.63
C ALA A 249 12.55 2.68 -40.53
N LYS A 250 13.86 2.84 -40.74
CA LYS A 250 14.91 2.61 -39.76
C LYS A 250 14.80 3.60 -38.58
N PRO A 251 15.13 3.24 -37.33
CA PRO A 251 15.01 4.11 -36.17
C PRO A 251 16.03 5.26 -36.25
N SER A 252 15.55 6.49 -36.24
CA SER A 252 16.39 7.70 -36.10
C SER A 252 16.59 8.02 -34.61
N SER A 253 17.79 8.40 -34.30
CA SER A 253 18.39 8.71 -33.00
C SER A 253 17.55 9.64 -32.13
N PHE A 254 17.45 9.28 -30.84
CA PHE A 254 16.84 10.04 -29.75
C PHE A 254 17.59 11.39 -29.54
N SER A 255 16.90 12.51 -29.65
CA SER A 255 17.41 13.84 -29.40
C SER A 255 16.99 14.37 -28.03
N PRO A 256 17.94 14.79 -27.15
CA PRO A 256 17.65 15.32 -25.81
C PRO A 256 16.83 16.62 -25.79
N ASP A 257 16.77 17.37 -26.89
CA ASP A 257 16.04 18.64 -26.97
C ASP A 257 14.49 18.50 -27.03
N ALA A 258 13.98 17.36 -27.44
CA ALA A 258 12.53 17.12 -27.48
C ALA A 258 11.92 16.98 -26.06
N ALA A 259 12.70 16.51 -25.09
CA ALA A 259 12.27 16.37 -23.70
C ALA A 259 12.12 17.72 -22.99
N ARG A 260 13.04 18.67 -23.27
CA ARG A 260 13.00 20.05 -22.71
C ARG A 260 11.82 20.88 -23.25
N LYS A 261 11.44 20.69 -24.51
CA LYS A 261 10.27 21.37 -25.10
C LYS A 261 8.94 20.91 -24.53
N ARG A 262 8.80 19.62 -24.18
CA ARG A 262 7.58 19.05 -23.55
C ARG A 262 7.38 19.51 -22.12
N ALA A 263 8.44 19.66 -21.32
CA ALA A 263 8.36 20.18 -19.94
C ALA A 263 7.83 21.63 -19.91
N LYS A 264 8.20 22.45 -20.90
CA LYS A 264 7.76 23.85 -20.99
C LYS A 264 6.26 24.00 -21.38
N ILE A 265 5.68 23.03 -22.09
CA ILE A 265 4.25 23.04 -22.50
C ILE A 265 3.33 22.60 -21.36
N LEU A 266 3.85 21.86 -20.37
CA LEU A 266 3.06 21.32 -19.25
C LEU A 266 3.08 22.19 -17.98
N GLY A 267 3.68 23.41 -18.03
CA GLY A 267 3.62 24.37 -16.93
C GLY A 267 4.31 23.91 -15.62
N VAL A 268 5.26 22.98 -15.70
CA VAL A 268 6.05 22.56 -14.53
C VAL A 268 7.19 23.58 -14.36
N PRO A 269 7.30 24.28 -13.21
CA PRO A 269 8.38 25.21 -12.99
C PRO A 269 9.72 24.44 -12.99
N CYS A 270 10.64 24.85 -13.87
CA CYS A 270 12.05 24.47 -13.77
C CYS A 270 12.65 25.18 -12.55
N LEU A 271 12.98 24.44 -11.51
CA LEU A 271 13.95 24.82 -10.50
C LEU A 271 15.32 24.26 -10.89
#